data_a66dbe95bfa1afc36bd35a2e742cfc46
#
_entry.id   a66dbe95bfa1afc36bd35a2e742cfc46
#
_cell.length_a   1.000
_cell.length_b   1.000
_cell.length_c   1.000
_cell.angle_alpha   90.00
_cell.angle_beta   90.00
_cell.angle_gamma   90.00
#
_symmetry.space_group_name_H-M   'P 1'
#
loop_
_entity.id
_entity.type
_entity.pdbx_description
1 polymer ?
#
loop_
_entity_poly.entity_id
_entity_poly.type
_entity_poly.pdbx_seq_one_letter_code
_entity_poly.pdbx_strand_id
1 'polypeptide(L)'
;MVLLVYLKQKCVAIIAVFIFLFSSISLVQAANSSTIGSNIIGSAYSLKTGSLLYRETHKKINHVLHEVKYTEPNGDVFARKTIDFSQSLIAPSLSQINERNGEEIFVRQEGNSLVVSYKENSVSKQDSKRFKVDAGMIIDAGFDGFIKQYWSVLESGKKLSVDYLVPSEKTTFRFRFSRAPCIDGTKSDAICFSLSPISWVVKLAVDPIVVAYDATEKKLLRFTGRANIANAAGKYETVDIQYRYF
;
A
#
# COMPACT_ATOMS: atom_id res chain seq x y z
N MET A 1 69.83 51.80 3.07
CA MET A 1 71.02 51.52 2.29
C MET A 1 70.53 50.73 1.10
N VAL A 2 70.20 51.48 0.04
CA VAL A 2 70.91 51.47 -1.23
C VAL A 2 70.78 50.11 -1.93
N LEU A 3 70.18 49.94 -3.06
CA LEU A 3 70.29 50.54 -4.38
C LEU A 3 69.17 49.98 -5.25
N LEU A 4 68.26 50.66 -5.76
CA LEU A 4 68.15 51.32 -7.09
C LEU A 4 69.03 50.69 -8.17
N VAL A 5 68.42 50.26 -9.27
CA VAL A 5 68.75 50.67 -10.65
C VAL A 5 68.16 49.68 -11.64
N TYR A 6 67.12 50.11 -12.39
CA TYR A 6 67.14 50.35 -13.87
C TYR A 6 67.38 49.15 -14.76
N LEU A 7 66.62 48.80 -15.66
CA LEU A 7 66.40 49.32 -17.02
C LEU A 7 65.54 48.44 -17.92
N LYS A 8 64.62 49.11 -18.53
CA LYS A 8 64.24 49.10 -19.94
C LYS A 8 63.89 47.82 -20.71
N GLN A 9 62.61 47.86 -21.09
CA GLN A 9 62.15 47.70 -22.48
C GLN A 9 62.77 46.62 -23.34
N LYS A 10 62.00 45.60 -23.64
CA LYS A 10 61.77 45.22 -25.05
C LYS A 10 60.43 44.63 -25.21
N CYS A 11 59.59 45.24 -26.09
CA CYS A 11 58.35 44.69 -26.61
C CYS A 11 58.70 43.42 -27.38
N VAL A 12 58.11 42.31 -26.95
CA VAL A 12 57.89 41.17 -27.83
C VAL A 12 56.42 40.82 -27.68
N ALA A 13 55.70 41.03 -28.76
CA ALA A 13 54.31 40.63 -28.90
C ALA A 13 54.25 39.09 -28.83
N ILE A 14 53.75 38.55 -27.71
CA ILE A 14 53.41 37.16 -27.63
C ILE A 14 51.88 37.15 -27.79
N ILE A 15 51.45 36.69 -28.97
CA ILE A 15 50.09 36.34 -29.28
C ILE A 15 49.71 35.20 -28.35
N ALA A 16 49.04 35.53 -27.26
CA ALA A 16 48.41 34.52 -26.43
C ALA A 16 47.17 34.01 -27.19
N VAL A 17 47.34 32.88 -27.84
CA VAL A 17 46.21 32.10 -28.35
C VAL A 17 45.44 31.60 -27.13
N PHE A 18 44.39 32.30 -26.76
CA PHE A 18 43.39 31.83 -25.81
C PHE A 18 42.64 30.68 -26.48
N ILE A 19 43.10 29.46 -26.25
CA ILE A 19 42.32 28.26 -26.48
C ILE A 19 41.20 28.27 -25.44
N PHE A 20 40.05 28.76 -25.82
CA PHE A 20 38.81 28.55 -25.09
C PHE A 20 38.48 27.06 -25.19
N LEU A 21 38.92 26.29 -24.18
CA LEU A 21 38.38 25.00 -23.88
C LEU A 21 36.93 25.21 -23.44
N PHE A 22 36.01 25.17 -24.37
CA PHE A 22 34.61 24.95 -24.11
C PHE A 22 34.49 23.56 -23.45
N SER A 23 34.63 23.52 -22.13
CA SER A 23 34.14 22.40 -21.35
C SER A 23 32.64 22.34 -21.58
N SER A 24 32.22 21.51 -22.51
CA SER A 24 30.80 21.08 -22.64
C SER A 24 30.45 20.41 -21.34
N ILE A 25 29.91 21.16 -20.40
CA ILE A 25 29.16 20.61 -19.28
C ILE A 25 27.91 19.98 -19.90
N SER A 26 28.02 18.69 -20.22
CA SER A 26 26.85 17.88 -20.48
C SER A 26 26.05 17.90 -19.20
N LEU A 27 25.04 18.75 -19.13
CA LEU A 27 23.92 18.58 -18.21
C LEU A 27 23.33 17.21 -18.53
N VAL A 28 23.79 16.22 -17.76
CA VAL A 28 23.05 14.97 -17.63
C VAL A 28 21.76 15.39 -16.96
N GLN A 29 20.78 15.73 -17.77
CA GLN A 29 19.39 15.76 -17.35
C GLN A 29 19.09 14.35 -16.86
N ALA A 30 19.17 14.16 -15.53
CA ALA A 30 18.57 13.01 -14.91
C ALA A 30 17.10 13.08 -15.36
N ALA A 31 16.77 12.28 -16.36
CA ALA A 31 15.41 11.98 -16.70
C ALA A 31 14.82 11.44 -15.40
N ASN A 32 14.11 12.29 -14.67
CA ASN A 32 13.11 11.83 -13.74
C ASN A 32 12.16 10.99 -14.60
N SER A 33 12.47 9.72 -14.74
CA SER A 33 11.47 8.74 -15.08
C SER A 33 10.50 8.77 -13.91
N SER A 34 9.56 9.71 -13.93
CA SER A 34 8.29 9.54 -13.26
C SER A 34 7.79 8.22 -13.80
N THR A 35 8.00 7.17 -13.03
CA THR A 35 7.37 5.89 -13.24
C THR A 35 5.88 6.23 -13.19
N ILE A 36 5.28 6.39 -14.36
CA ILE A 36 3.84 6.55 -14.54
C ILE A 36 3.29 5.36 -13.78
N GLY A 37 2.62 5.64 -12.66
CA GLY A 37 2.26 4.62 -11.71
C GLY A 37 1.44 3.56 -12.43
N SER A 38 1.97 2.35 -12.50
CA SER A 38 1.22 1.20 -12.99
C SER A 38 -0.09 1.14 -12.23
N ASN A 39 -1.19 1.33 -12.94
CA ASN A 39 -2.51 1.16 -12.34
C ASN A 39 -2.71 -0.33 -12.06
N ILE A 40 -3.17 -0.64 -10.85
CA ILE A 40 -3.57 -2.00 -10.49
C ILE A 40 -5.09 -1.98 -10.38
N ILE A 41 -5.76 -2.86 -11.08
CA ILE A 41 -7.22 -2.98 -11.02
C ILE A 41 -7.57 -4.30 -10.37
N GLY A 42 -8.25 -4.24 -9.22
CA GLY A 42 -8.91 -5.37 -8.58
C GLY A 42 -10.37 -5.42 -8.99
N SER A 43 -10.82 -6.57 -9.48
CA SER A 43 -12.23 -6.83 -9.78
C SER A 43 -12.79 -7.76 -8.70
N ALA A 44 -13.74 -7.27 -7.92
CA ALA A 44 -14.34 -8.00 -6.80
C ALA A 44 -15.61 -8.70 -7.23
N TYR A 45 -15.64 -10.01 -7.07
CA TYR A 45 -16.76 -10.88 -7.43
C TYR A 45 -17.41 -11.47 -6.18
N SER A 46 -18.72 -11.64 -6.22
CA SER A 46 -19.46 -12.37 -5.21
C SER A 46 -19.09 -13.85 -5.24
N LEU A 47 -18.68 -14.41 -4.10
CA LEU A 47 -18.45 -15.86 -3.98
C LEU A 47 -19.74 -16.69 -4.11
N LYS A 48 -20.90 -16.07 -3.90
CA LYS A 48 -22.20 -16.77 -4.01
C LYS A 48 -22.70 -16.86 -5.43
N THR A 49 -22.56 -15.78 -6.21
CA THR A 49 -23.20 -15.65 -7.53
C THR A 49 -22.20 -15.54 -8.67
N GLY A 50 -20.92 -15.28 -8.39
CA GLY A 50 -19.89 -14.99 -9.40
C GLY A 50 -20.06 -13.62 -10.08
N SER A 51 -21.06 -12.81 -9.66
CA SER A 51 -21.29 -11.50 -10.25
C SER A 51 -20.24 -10.49 -9.79
N LEU A 52 -19.87 -9.56 -10.66
CA LEU A 52 -19.03 -8.43 -10.34
C LEU A 52 -19.76 -7.49 -9.39
N LEU A 53 -19.19 -7.23 -8.22
CA LEU A 53 -19.74 -6.34 -7.21
C LEU A 53 -19.19 -4.92 -7.32
N TYR A 54 -17.87 -4.80 -7.51
CA TYR A 54 -17.19 -3.51 -7.67
C TYR A 54 -15.80 -3.71 -8.28
N ARG A 55 -15.15 -2.59 -8.63
CA ARG A 55 -13.73 -2.56 -8.96
C ARG A 55 -13.00 -1.61 -8.02
N GLU A 56 -11.74 -1.93 -7.73
CA GLU A 56 -10.81 -1.06 -7.04
C GLU A 56 -9.63 -0.73 -7.95
N THR A 57 -9.37 0.56 -8.16
CA THR A 57 -8.23 1.03 -8.94
C THR A 57 -7.20 1.62 -7.97
N HIS A 58 -6.05 0.98 -7.89
CA HIS A 58 -4.94 1.41 -7.05
C HIS A 58 -3.97 2.25 -7.89
N LYS A 59 -3.59 3.40 -7.36
CA LYS A 59 -2.61 4.30 -7.93
C LYS A 59 -1.55 4.64 -6.90
N LYS A 60 -0.30 4.37 -7.23
CA LYS A 60 0.84 4.86 -6.43
C LYS A 60 1.09 6.31 -6.81
N ILE A 61 0.87 7.23 -5.88
CA ILE A 61 1.13 8.65 -6.07
C ILE A 61 2.64 8.91 -5.96
N ASN A 62 3.27 8.26 -4.96
CA ASN A 62 4.72 8.22 -4.77
C ASN A 62 5.10 6.93 -4.03
N HIS A 63 6.33 6.86 -3.50
CA HIS A 63 6.86 5.66 -2.83
C HIS A 63 6.09 5.26 -1.57
N VAL A 64 5.42 6.19 -0.90
CA VAL A 64 4.73 5.96 0.37
C VAL A 64 3.23 6.25 0.32
N LEU A 65 2.76 7.04 -0.65
CA LEU A 65 1.36 7.45 -0.74
C LEU A 65 0.64 6.70 -1.86
N HIS A 66 -0.41 5.97 -1.50
CA HIS A 66 -1.26 5.22 -2.42
C HIS A 66 -2.70 5.70 -2.34
N GLU A 67 -3.36 5.77 -3.48
CA GLU A 67 -4.80 6.02 -3.60
C GLU A 67 -5.51 4.78 -4.14
N VAL A 68 -6.70 4.52 -3.61
CA VAL A 68 -7.62 3.50 -4.12
C VAL A 68 -8.96 4.16 -4.39
N LYS A 69 -9.45 3.96 -5.59
CA LYS A 69 -10.78 4.40 -6.02
C LYS A 69 -11.66 3.17 -6.24
N TYR A 70 -12.81 3.14 -5.58
CA TYR A 70 -13.79 2.07 -5.72
C TYR A 70 -14.91 2.51 -6.65
N THR A 71 -15.26 1.65 -7.61
CA THR A 71 -16.30 1.92 -8.60
C THR A 71 -17.33 0.79 -8.67
N GLU A 72 -18.57 1.17 -8.89
CA GLU A 72 -19.64 0.25 -9.26
C GLU A 72 -19.31 -0.47 -10.58
N PRO A 73 -20.01 -1.57 -10.91
CA PRO A 73 -19.87 -2.22 -12.21
C PRO A 73 -20.09 -1.30 -13.42
N ASN A 74 -20.98 -0.30 -13.28
CA ASN A 74 -21.27 0.72 -14.30
C ASN A 74 -20.18 1.83 -14.40
N GLY A 75 -19.23 1.86 -13.47
CA GLY A 75 -18.13 2.83 -13.46
C GLY A 75 -18.30 4.01 -12.49
N ASP A 76 -19.46 4.16 -11.84
CA ASP A 76 -19.69 5.23 -10.87
C ASP A 76 -18.78 5.06 -9.65
N VAL A 77 -18.10 6.13 -9.24
CA VAL A 77 -17.25 6.12 -8.05
C VAL A 77 -18.12 6.21 -6.81
N PHE A 78 -17.94 5.26 -5.88
CA PHE A 78 -18.69 5.26 -4.63
C PHE A 78 -17.81 5.36 -3.38
N ALA A 79 -16.49 5.10 -3.49
CA ALA A 79 -15.60 5.25 -2.35
C ALA A 79 -14.17 5.60 -2.78
N ARG A 80 -13.44 6.19 -1.84
CA ARG A 80 -12.03 6.54 -2.00
C ARG A 80 -11.27 6.17 -0.73
N LYS A 81 -10.04 5.69 -0.92
CA LYS A 81 -9.11 5.41 0.17
C LYS A 81 -7.75 6.03 -0.17
N THR A 82 -7.14 6.66 0.81
CA THR A 82 -5.74 7.09 0.77
C THR A 82 -4.98 6.32 1.83
N ILE A 83 -3.80 5.79 1.50
CA ILE A 83 -2.96 5.01 2.40
C ILE A 83 -1.58 5.64 2.41
N ASP A 84 -1.10 6.00 3.59
CA ASP A 84 0.22 6.57 3.81
C ASP A 84 1.11 5.58 4.58
N PHE A 85 2.10 5.04 3.87
CA PHE A 85 3.08 4.09 4.39
C PHE A 85 4.36 4.76 4.94
N SER A 86 4.42 6.09 5.02
CA SER A 86 5.61 6.83 5.42
C SER A 86 6.15 6.44 6.79
N GLN A 87 5.27 6.07 7.71
CA GLN A 87 5.63 5.69 9.07
C GLN A 87 5.76 4.17 9.26
N SER A 88 4.97 3.38 8.53
CA SER A 88 4.96 1.93 8.66
C SER A 88 4.39 1.25 7.42
N LEU A 89 5.08 0.22 6.93
CA LEU A 89 4.58 -0.63 5.84
C LEU A 89 3.46 -1.58 6.27
N ILE A 90 3.40 -1.93 7.56
CA ILE A 90 2.43 -2.91 8.08
C ILE A 90 1.29 -2.27 8.87
N ALA A 91 1.51 -1.05 9.39
CA ALA A 91 0.51 -0.28 10.12
C ALA A 91 0.41 1.15 9.54
N PRO A 92 0.01 1.31 8.27
CA PRO A 92 -0.06 2.61 7.63
C PRO A 92 -1.15 3.48 8.22
N SER A 93 -1.01 4.80 8.07
CA SER A 93 -2.13 5.72 8.21
C SER A 93 -3.05 5.57 7.00
N LEU A 94 -4.36 5.74 7.21
CA LEU A 94 -5.33 5.67 6.11
C LEU A 94 -6.55 6.57 6.34
N SER A 95 -7.16 6.95 5.24
CA SER A 95 -8.46 7.61 5.18
C SER A 95 -9.31 6.86 4.16
N GLN A 96 -10.52 6.43 4.54
CA GLN A 96 -11.49 5.81 3.65
C GLN A 96 -12.85 6.46 3.84
N ILE A 97 -13.44 6.86 2.74
CA ILE A 97 -14.79 7.44 2.70
C ILE A 97 -15.62 6.61 1.71
N ASN A 98 -16.73 6.07 2.20
CA ASN A 98 -17.67 5.25 1.43
C ASN A 98 -19.01 5.99 1.30
N GLU A 99 -19.25 6.55 0.13
CA GLU A 99 -20.44 7.34 -0.16
C GLU A 99 -21.71 6.50 -0.30
N ARG A 100 -21.59 5.16 -0.48
CA ARG A 100 -22.74 4.24 -0.55
C ARG A 100 -23.61 4.27 0.71
N ASN A 101 -22.97 4.37 1.86
CA ASN A 101 -23.65 4.29 3.16
C ASN A 101 -23.23 5.41 4.13
N GLY A 102 -22.22 6.23 3.76
CA GLY A 102 -21.69 7.29 4.61
C GLY A 102 -20.69 6.80 5.65
N GLU A 103 -20.09 5.61 5.46
CA GLU A 103 -19.03 5.10 6.32
C GLU A 103 -17.74 5.91 6.14
N GLU A 104 -17.10 6.26 7.26
CA GLU A 104 -15.81 6.95 7.27
C GLU A 104 -14.85 6.24 8.23
N ILE A 105 -13.65 5.95 7.75
CA ILE A 105 -12.57 5.33 8.52
C ILE A 105 -11.33 6.20 8.41
N PHE A 106 -10.77 6.61 9.56
CA PHE A 106 -9.50 7.31 9.62
C PHE A 106 -8.59 6.59 10.61
N VAL A 107 -7.38 6.30 10.18
CA VAL A 107 -6.31 5.80 11.04
C VAL A 107 -5.14 6.75 10.90
N ARG A 108 -4.72 7.36 12.01
CA ARG A 108 -3.57 8.26 12.06
C ARG A 108 -2.56 7.79 13.08
N GLN A 109 -1.30 7.86 12.72
CA GLN A 109 -0.21 7.67 13.67
C GLN A 109 0.07 9.00 14.38
N GLU A 110 0.12 8.96 15.71
CA GLU A 110 0.45 10.08 16.59
C GLU A 110 1.53 9.63 17.57
N GLY A 111 2.79 9.86 17.21
CA GLY A 111 3.93 9.33 17.96
C GLY A 111 3.90 7.80 18.06
N ASN A 112 3.90 7.26 19.28
CA ASN A 112 3.82 5.81 19.52
C ASN A 112 2.38 5.29 19.63
N SER A 113 1.40 6.03 19.11
CA SER A 113 -0.01 5.67 19.16
C SER A 113 -0.64 5.71 17.78
N LEU A 114 -1.68 4.90 17.59
CA LEU A 114 -2.60 4.99 16.49
C LEU A 114 -3.95 5.50 17.00
N VAL A 115 -4.49 6.51 16.34
CA VAL A 115 -5.86 6.99 16.59
C VAL A 115 -6.73 6.50 15.45
N VAL A 116 -7.70 5.66 15.80
CA VAL A 116 -8.71 5.15 14.87
C VAL A 116 -9.98 5.94 15.10
N SER A 117 -10.49 6.59 14.08
CA SER A 117 -11.80 7.25 14.07
C SER A 117 -12.71 6.52 13.08
N TYR A 118 -13.90 6.18 13.53
CA TYR A 118 -14.87 5.42 12.76
C TYR A 118 -16.27 6.05 12.85
N LYS A 119 -16.88 6.15 11.69
CA LYS A 119 -18.28 6.53 11.53
C LYS A 119 -18.95 5.46 10.68
N GLU A 120 -19.96 4.79 11.22
CA GLU A 120 -20.58 3.61 10.60
C GLU A 120 -21.39 3.95 9.35
N ASN A 121 -22.13 5.06 9.39
CA ASN A 121 -23.01 5.48 8.30
C ASN A 121 -23.30 7.00 8.37
N SER A 122 -24.08 7.51 7.43
CA SER A 122 -24.39 8.95 7.31
C SER A 122 -25.05 9.57 8.54
N VAL A 123 -25.79 8.79 9.34
CA VAL A 123 -26.51 9.28 10.54
C VAL A 123 -25.80 8.97 11.85
N SER A 124 -24.78 8.11 11.83
CA SER A 124 -23.98 7.75 12.99
C SER A 124 -23.05 8.89 13.40
N LYS A 125 -22.77 8.98 14.69
CA LYS A 125 -21.71 9.85 15.20
C LYS A 125 -20.36 9.17 15.00
N GLN A 126 -19.35 9.96 14.69
CA GLN A 126 -17.97 9.50 14.67
C GLN A 126 -17.51 9.19 16.09
N ASP A 127 -16.89 8.03 16.27
CA ASP A 127 -16.26 7.59 17.51
C ASP A 127 -14.78 7.29 17.27
N SER A 128 -13.94 7.49 18.29
CA SER A 128 -12.49 7.35 18.16
C SER A 128 -11.90 6.56 19.31
N LYS A 129 -10.87 5.77 18.99
CA LYS A 129 -10.10 5.01 19.99
C LYS A 129 -8.61 5.11 19.71
N ARG A 130 -7.83 5.22 20.78
CA ARG A 130 -6.38 5.25 20.73
C ARG A 130 -5.81 3.87 21.06
N PHE A 131 -4.81 3.45 20.28
CA PHE A 131 -4.07 2.20 20.47
C PHE A 131 -2.59 2.52 20.63
N LYS A 132 -1.90 1.80 21.51
CA LYS A 132 -0.45 1.81 21.52
C LYS A 132 0.04 1.01 20.30
N VAL A 133 1.02 1.56 19.58
CA VAL A 133 1.63 0.85 18.46
C VAL A 133 2.55 -0.22 19.02
N ASP A 134 2.25 -1.48 18.72
CA ASP A 134 3.15 -2.60 18.94
C ASP A 134 3.84 -2.98 17.62
N ALA A 135 5.10 -3.40 17.71
CA ALA A 135 5.95 -3.69 16.55
C ALA A 135 5.40 -4.76 15.57
N GLY A 136 4.37 -5.50 15.97
CA GLY A 136 3.72 -6.54 15.17
C GLY A 136 2.27 -6.25 14.81
N MET A 137 1.76 -5.04 15.06
CA MET A 137 0.38 -4.70 14.70
C MET A 137 0.25 -4.46 13.19
N ILE A 138 -0.75 -5.08 12.57
CA ILE A 138 -1.07 -4.91 11.16
C ILE A 138 -2.40 -4.19 11.02
N ILE A 139 -2.53 -3.35 9.99
CA ILE A 139 -3.76 -2.63 9.68
C ILE A 139 -4.01 -2.70 8.17
N ASP A 140 -5.24 -3.09 7.77
CA ASP A 140 -5.74 -3.03 6.40
C ASP A 140 -4.73 -3.55 5.35
N ALA A 141 -4.36 -2.72 4.39
CA ALA A 141 -3.40 -3.03 3.31
C ALA A 141 -1.98 -3.39 3.82
N GLY A 142 -1.68 -3.14 5.08
CA GLY A 142 -0.41 -3.52 5.71
C GLY A 142 -0.13 -5.03 5.70
N PHE A 143 -1.15 -5.87 5.48
CA PHE A 143 -0.95 -7.31 5.32
C PHE A 143 -0.02 -7.66 4.14
N ASP A 144 -0.12 -6.92 3.03
CA ASP A 144 0.73 -7.11 1.85
C ASP A 144 2.21 -6.84 2.19
N GLY A 145 2.47 -5.73 2.87
CA GLY A 145 3.81 -5.39 3.38
C GLY A 145 4.36 -6.46 4.32
N PHE A 146 3.52 -6.95 5.24
CA PHE A 146 3.89 -8.00 6.17
C PHE A 146 4.25 -9.31 5.46
N ILE A 147 3.43 -9.78 4.54
CA ILE A 147 3.69 -11.01 3.79
C ILE A 147 5.01 -10.89 3.01
N LYS A 148 5.25 -9.76 2.34
CA LYS A 148 6.48 -9.51 1.58
C LYS A 148 7.72 -9.45 2.48
N GLN A 149 7.61 -8.81 3.63
CA GLN A 149 8.69 -8.72 4.64
C GLN A 149 9.06 -10.10 5.19
N TYR A 150 8.08 -10.95 5.44
CA TYR A 150 8.29 -12.28 6.03
C TYR A 150 8.15 -13.41 5.01
N TRP A 151 8.31 -13.11 3.72
CA TRP A 151 8.08 -14.05 2.62
C TRP A 151 8.75 -15.40 2.83
N SER A 152 10.06 -15.44 2.97
CA SER A 152 10.83 -16.68 3.10
C SER A 152 10.44 -17.51 4.34
N VAL A 153 10.05 -16.82 5.42
CA VAL A 153 9.57 -17.48 6.64
C VAL A 153 8.22 -18.15 6.40
N LEU A 154 7.28 -17.44 5.77
CA LEU A 154 5.96 -17.96 5.46
C LEU A 154 6.01 -19.06 4.38
N GLU A 155 6.82 -18.84 3.34
CA GLU A 155 7.03 -19.80 2.25
C GLU A 155 7.61 -21.12 2.76
N SER A 156 8.52 -21.11 3.77
CA SER A 156 9.06 -22.31 4.40
C SER A 156 8.02 -23.08 5.23
N GLY A 157 6.77 -22.60 5.31
CA GLY A 157 5.69 -23.25 6.06
C GLY A 157 5.61 -22.82 7.54
N LYS A 158 6.49 -21.94 8.00
CA LYS A 158 6.39 -21.38 9.35
C LYS A 158 5.15 -20.49 9.48
N LYS A 159 4.56 -20.50 10.66
CA LYS A 159 3.35 -19.72 10.98
C LYS A 159 3.74 -18.51 11.82
N LEU A 160 3.20 -17.34 11.49
CA LEU A 160 3.41 -16.10 12.24
C LEU A 160 2.08 -15.63 12.83
N SER A 161 2.11 -15.19 14.07
CA SER A 161 0.92 -14.65 14.76
C SER A 161 1.11 -13.16 15.02
N VAL A 162 0.09 -12.37 14.69
CA VAL A 162 0.11 -10.91 14.78
C VAL A 162 -1.20 -10.38 15.34
N ASP A 163 -1.18 -9.16 15.84
CA ASP A 163 -2.38 -8.42 16.19
C ASP A 163 -2.84 -7.62 14.97
N TYR A 164 -4.04 -7.93 14.47
CA TYR A 164 -4.64 -7.27 13.33
C TYR A 164 -5.69 -6.27 13.83
N LEU A 165 -5.46 -4.99 13.62
CA LEU A 165 -6.39 -3.94 13.97
C LEU A 165 -7.48 -3.83 12.89
N VAL A 166 -8.73 -3.99 13.31
CA VAL A 166 -9.92 -3.82 12.49
C VAL A 166 -10.54 -2.46 12.82
N PRO A 167 -10.40 -1.44 11.95
CA PRO A 167 -10.83 -0.08 12.27
C PRO A 167 -12.33 0.04 12.55
N SER A 168 -13.19 -0.65 11.80
CA SER A 168 -14.64 -0.64 12.00
C SER A 168 -15.09 -1.17 13.37
N GLU A 169 -14.29 -2.09 13.93
CA GLU A 169 -14.55 -2.67 15.26
C GLU A 169 -13.79 -1.93 16.37
N LYS A 170 -12.87 -1.03 16.00
CA LYS A 170 -11.95 -0.34 16.93
C LYS A 170 -11.31 -1.29 17.94
N THR A 171 -10.87 -2.45 17.44
CA THR A 171 -10.24 -3.50 18.25
C THR A 171 -9.22 -4.28 17.45
N THR A 172 -8.36 -5.00 18.16
CA THR A 172 -7.40 -5.92 17.57
C THR A 172 -7.86 -7.37 17.75
N PHE A 173 -7.64 -8.15 16.72
CA PHE A 173 -7.83 -9.61 16.77
C PHE A 173 -6.50 -10.29 16.48
N ARG A 174 -6.22 -11.37 17.20
CA ARG A 174 -5.04 -12.19 16.94
C ARG A 174 -5.26 -13.05 15.71
N PHE A 175 -4.45 -12.80 14.66
CA PHE A 175 -4.45 -13.56 13.41
C PHE A 175 -3.18 -14.39 13.26
N ARG A 176 -3.29 -15.45 12.49
CA ARG A 176 -2.18 -16.30 12.08
C ARG A 176 -2.02 -16.25 10.57
N PHE A 177 -0.82 -15.91 10.14
CA PHE A 177 -0.39 -16.03 8.75
C PHE A 177 0.29 -17.38 8.57
N SER A 178 -0.05 -18.09 7.52
CA SER A 178 0.56 -19.37 7.16
C SER A 178 0.43 -19.62 5.66
N ARG A 179 1.33 -20.45 5.12
CA ARG A 179 1.13 -21.00 3.77
C ARG A 179 -0.17 -21.78 3.70
N ALA A 180 -0.88 -21.70 2.58
CA ALA A 180 -2.16 -22.35 2.36
C ALA A 180 -2.26 -22.88 0.93
N PRO A 181 -3.13 -23.87 0.68
CA PRO A 181 -3.54 -24.22 -0.68
C PRO A 181 -4.15 -22.98 -1.37
N CYS A 182 -3.89 -22.85 -2.66
CA CYS A 182 -4.55 -21.83 -3.46
C CYS A 182 -6.00 -22.23 -3.74
N ILE A 183 -6.87 -21.23 -3.88
CA ILE A 183 -8.26 -21.42 -4.28
C ILE A 183 -8.30 -21.82 -5.76
N ASP A 184 -9.24 -22.68 -6.11
CA ASP A 184 -9.44 -23.14 -7.48
C ASP A 184 -9.56 -21.97 -8.48
N GLY A 185 -8.97 -22.16 -9.66
CA GLY A 185 -8.87 -21.10 -10.67
C GLY A 185 -7.79 -20.07 -10.43
N THR A 186 -6.97 -20.21 -9.37
CA THR A 186 -5.75 -19.42 -9.19
C THR A 186 -4.65 -19.92 -10.14
N LYS A 187 -3.80 -19.01 -10.62
CA LYS A 187 -2.65 -19.32 -11.47
C LYS A 187 -1.79 -20.43 -10.84
N SER A 188 -1.38 -21.43 -11.62
CA SER A 188 -0.77 -22.67 -11.12
C SER A 188 0.58 -22.50 -10.42
N ASP A 189 1.32 -21.42 -10.75
CA ASP A 189 2.62 -21.06 -10.16
C ASP A 189 2.49 -20.04 -9.02
N ALA A 190 1.26 -19.73 -8.59
CA ALA A 190 1.05 -18.82 -7.48
C ALA A 190 1.40 -19.46 -6.14
N ILE A 191 1.88 -18.60 -5.22
CA ILE A 191 2.07 -18.96 -3.82
C ILE A 191 0.96 -18.33 -2.99
N CYS A 192 0.27 -19.18 -2.20
CA CYS A 192 -0.87 -18.74 -1.42
C CYS A 192 -0.60 -18.76 0.08
N PHE A 193 -1.14 -17.73 0.75
CA PHE A 193 -1.10 -17.61 2.20
C PHE A 193 -2.50 -17.41 2.74
N SER A 194 -2.74 -17.88 3.97
CA SER A 194 -3.98 -17.62 4.69
C SER A 194 -3.74 -16.72 5.89
N LEU A 195 -4.72 -15.86 6.15
CA LEU A 195 -4.84 -15.05 7.35
C LEU A 195 -6.07 -15.57 8.10
N SER A 196 -5.86 -16.25 9.22
CA SER A 196 -6.92 -16.90 9.98
C SER A 196 -6.97 -16.37 11.41
N PRO A 197 -8.14 -16.03 11.96
CA PRO A 197 -8.28 -15.72 13.37
C PRO A 197 -7.75 -16.89 14.22
N ILE A 198 -7.10 -16.60 15.35
CA ILE A 198 -6.66 -17.64 16.28
C ILE A 198 -7.80 -18.06 17.20
N SER A 199 -8.60 -17.09 17.64
CA SER A 199 -9.77 -17.34 18.49
C SER A 199 -10.81 -18.19 17.76
N TRP A 200 -11.24 -19.29 18.40
CA TRP A 200 -12.28 -20.16 17.85
C TRP A 200 -13.63 -19.45 17.71
N VAL A 201 -13.96 -18.52 18.61
CA VAL A 201 -15.19 -17.71 18.54
C VAL A 201 -15.18 -16.82 17.30
N VAL A 202 -14.06 -16.18 17.02
CA VAL A 202 -13.90 -15.31 15.83
C VAL A 202 -13.95 -16.13 14.55
N LYS A 203 -13.40 -17.36 14.55
CA LYS A 203 -13.47 -18.28 13.40
C LYS A 203 -14.89 -18.69 13.03
N LEU A 204 -15.84 -18.70 13.95
CA LEU A 204 -17.23 -18.97 13.66
C LEU A 204 -17.93 -17.83 12.90
N ALA A 205 -17.38 -16.61 13.02
CA ALA A 205 -17.96 -15.40 12.43
C ALA A 205 -17.19 -14.88 11.20
N VAL A 206 -15.94 -15.29 11.02
CA VAL A 206 -15.06 -14.78 9.96
C VAL A 206 -14.30 -15.92 9.29
N ASP A 207 -14.58 -16.11 8.01
CA ASP A 207 -13.84 -17.05 7.17
C ASP A 207 -12.37 -16.63 7.05
N PRO A 208 -11.44 -17.58 6.90
CA PRO A 208 -10.05 -17.27 6.59
C PRO A 208 -9.94 -16.47 5.30
N ILE A 209 -9.10 -15.44 5.33
CA ILE A 209 -8.68 -14.76 4.10
C ILE A 209 -7.60 -15.60 3.45
N VAL A 210 -7.70 -15.81 2.13
CA VAL A 210 -6.67 -16.44 1.31
C VAL A 210 -6.19 -15.45 0.27
N VAL A 211 -4.87 -15.27 0.19
CA VAL A 211 -4.23 -14.37 -0.77
C VAL A 211 -3.25 -15.14 -1.64
N ALA A 212 -3.27 -14.89 -2.93
CA ALA A 212 -2.37 -15.51 -3.90
C ALA A 212 -1.42 -14.46 -4.48
N TYR A 213 -0.16 -14.84 -4.58
CA TYR A 213 0.90 -14.00 -5.10
C TYR A 213 1.62 -14.65 -6.27
N ASP A 214 2.10 -13.85 -7.19
CA ASP A 214 3.12 -14.29 -8.14
C ASP A 214 4.39 -14.70 -7.37
N ALA A 215 4.90 -15.90 -7.66
CA ALA A 215 6.03 -16.47 -6.92
C ALA A 215 7.33 -15.65 -7.12
N THR A 216 7.50 -15.04 -8.29
CA THR A 216 8.73 -14.32 -8.68
C THR A 216 8.66 -12.85 -8.29
N GLU A 217 7.59 -12.17 -8.74
CA GLU A 217 7.46 -10.72 -8.57
C GLU A 217 6.82 -10.34 -7.23
N LYS A 218 6.26 -11.33 -6.50
CA LYS A 218 5.52 -11.13 -5.24
C LYS A 218 4.39 -10.10 -5.38
N LYS A 219 3.81 -10.03 -6.57
CA LYS A 219 2.61 -9.23 -6.85
C LYS A 219 1.38 -9.97 -6.35
N LEU A 220 0.46 -9.27 -5.67
CA LEU A 220 -0.82 -9.82 -5.25
C LEU A 220 -1.68 -10.09 -6.48
N LEU A 221 -2.04 -11.35 -6.73
CA LEU A 221 -2.85 -11.79 -7.88
C LEU A 221 -4.33 -11.92 -7.51
N ARG A 222 -4.61 -12.38 -6.27
CA ARG A 222 -5.96 -12.67 -5.83
C ARG A 222 -6.11 -12.51 -4.33
N PHE A 223 -7.22 -12.00 -3.90
CA PHE A 223 -7.65 -11.92 -2.51
C PHE A 223 -9.02 -12.55 -2.38
N THR A 224 -9.18 -13.52 -1.49
CA THR A 224 -10.49 -14.13 -1.21
C THR A 224 -10.75 -14.06 0.28
N GLY A 225 -11.83 -13.41 0.66
CA GLY A 225 -12.18 -13.20 2.06
C GLY A 225 -13.11 -12.02 2.26
N ARG A 226 -13.26 -11.59 3.53
CA ARG A 226 -14.09 -10.43 3.88
C ARG A 226 -13.48 -9.15 3.27
N ALA A 227 -14.29 -8.42 2.51
CA ALA A 227 -13.93 -7.14 1.92
C ALA A 227 -13.58 -6.10 3.00
N ASN A 228 -12.82 -5.08 2.62
CA ASN A 228 -12.47 -3.94 3.46
C ASN A 228 -13.34 -2.70 3.17
N ILE A 229 -14.40 -2.88 2.40
CA ILE A 229 -15.37 -1.84 2.05
C ILE A 229 -16.79 -2.39 2.23
N ALA A 230 -17.65 -1.64 2.90
CA ALA A 230 -19.04 -2.02 3.12
C ALA A 230 -19.89 -1.77 1.86
N ASN A 231 -20.93 -2.60 1.66
CA ASN A 231 -21.95 -2.36 0.65
C ASN A 231 -22.95 -1.28 1.10
N ALA A 232 -23.93 -0.95 0.26
CA ALA A 232 -24.94 0.08 0.57
C ALA A 232 -25.76 -0.21 1.86
N ALA A 233 -25.85 -1.47 2.27
CA ALA A 233 -26.51 -1.86 3.52
C ALA A 233 -25.55 -1.87 4.74
N GLY A 234 -24.31 -1.37 4.60
CA GLY A 234 -23.32 -1.35 5.67
C GLY A 234 -22.69 -2.71 5.96
N LYS A 235 -22.85 -3.71 5.07
CA LYS A 235 -22.30 -5.05 5.28
C LYS A 235 -21.00 -5.25 4.52
N TYR A 236 -20.01 -5.84 5.19
CA TYR A 236 -18.77 -6.30 4.58
C TYR A 236 -18.99 -7.70 4.02
N GLU A 237 -18.98 -7.82 2.71
CA GLU A 237 -19.21 -9.09 2.02
C GLU A 237 -17.94 -9.92 1.89
N THR A 238 -18.10 -11.24 1.75
CA THR A 238 -16.99 -12.12 1.38
C THR A 238 -16.88 -12.14 -0.15
N VAL A 239 -15.71 -11.76 -0.65
CA VAL A 239 -15.45 -11.51 -2.08
C VAL A 239 -14.26 -12.30 -2.58
N ASP A 240 -14.20 -12.46 -3.90
CA ASP A 240 -13.03 -12.88 -4.67
C ASP A 240 -12.55 -11.69 -5.50
N ILE A 241 -11.40 -11.10 -5.15
CA ILE A 241 -10.81 -9.97 -5.87
C ILE A 241 -9.66 -10.47 -6.73
N GLN A 242 -9.74 -10.24 -8.03
CA GLN A 242 -8.71 -10.60 -9.00
C GLN A 242 -7.98 -9.36 -9.50
N TYR A 243 -6.66 -9.33 -9.34
CA TYR A 243 -5.83 -8.17 -9.65
C TYR A 243 -5.17 -8.27 -11.02
N ARG A 244 -5.17 -7.16 -11.76
CA ARG A 244 -4.46 -6.96 -13.02
C ARG A 244 -3.56 -5.74 -12.92
N TYR A 245 -2.36 -5.84 -13.46
CA TYR A 245 -1.31 -4.80 -13.45
C TYR A 245 -1.15 -4.25 -14.87
N PHE A 246 -1.13 -2.89 -15.01
CA PHE A 246 -1.06 -2.18 -16.29
C PHE A 246 0.10 -1.20 -16.33
#